data_5425d2a68b50c4f6f569d766e5499582
#
_entry.id   5425d2a68b50c4f6f569d766e5499582
#
_cell.length_a   1.000
_cell.length_b   1.000
_cell.length_c   1.000
_cell.angle_alpha   90.00
_cell.angle_beta   90.00
_cell.angle_gamma   90.00
#
_symmetry.space_group_name_H-M   'P 1'
#
loop_
_entity.id
_entity.type
_entity.pdbx_description
1 polymer ?
#
loop_
_entity_poly.entity_id
_entity_poly.type
_entity_poly.pdbx_seq_one_letter_code
_entity_poly.pdbx_strand_id
1 'polypeptide(L)'
;MSAVDGGSKRGVSRRVFLGGAAWAAGCAVLWAANRMLGRIPAVRAQPEELTPQAYFPLAMKRYPQPKVVRVHAAAATSWDFQTGWYGEYVDQAVVKQMLERGLLELTGGGSMQGAWAMLLPGYSSGRKIAVKVNLNNCRSCDDSDNVIDALIEPVNALISSMVQAGVEAEDIWVYDASRRIPARFYERRENQQASYIDRFGCADQTATFNHVHPSLKVSFSHPQMVTDRWLTDLLYDASYVINMPILKRHGTNPVTLGFKNHFGSLDSLGGAGDDNPHPYINPQDDRYSVDFSPLVEINANRNIAQKTVLTVGDALFGASSVGATPAPWTSFDGSPNSLLLSRDPVAIDCVMCDLLRAEWGLDDAAYDYLMLAEQRGLGTFETGDPWGGGYNRLDYRYVEL
;
A
#
# COMPACT_ATOMS: atom_id res chain seq x y z
N MET A 1 -30.57 -27.35 54.14
CA MET A 1 -31.69 -26.70 54.82
C MET A 1 -31.97 -25.45 54.07
N SER A 2 -33.10 -25.52 53.52
CA SER A 2 -34.24 -24.66 53.12
C SER A 2 -33.88 -23.51 52.20
N ALA A 3 -34.23 -23.50 50.95
CA ALA A 3 -35.57 -23.50 50.32
C ALA A 3 -36.42 -22.28 50.72
N VAL A 4 -36.78 -21.45 49.72
CA VAL A 4 -38.09 -20.88 49.38
C VAL A 4 -37.83 -19.76 48.37
N ASP A 5 -38.15 -19.83 47.13
CA ASP A 5 -39.41 -19.83 46.37
C ASP A 5 -40.17 -18.51 46.40
N GLY A 6 -40.58 -18.05 45.22
CA GLY A 6 -41.55 -17.00 44.98
C GLY A 6 -41.13 -16.05 43.88
N GLY A 7 -41.47 -16.10 42.64
CA GLY A 7 -42.77 -16.30 42.04
C GLY A 7 -43.30 -15.00 41.45
N SER A 8 -43.30 -14.94 40.12
CA SER A 8 -44.32 -14.33 39.28
C SER A 8 -44.63 -12.81 39.34
N LYS A 9 -44.54 -12.07 38.23
CA LYS A 9 -45.70 -11.71 37.42
C LYS A 9 -45.33 -10.87 36.20
N ARG A 10 -45.80 -11.29 35.06
CA ARG A 10 -45.84 -10.55 33.81
C ARG A 10 -46.65 -9.26 33.95
N GLY A 11 -46.09 -8.14 33.57
CA GLY A 11 -46.80 -6.90 33.37
C GLY A 11 -46.69 -6.49 31.91
N VAL A 12 -47.72 -6.76 31.12
CA VAL A 12 -47.92 -6.25 29.79
C VAL A 12 -48.27 -4.76 29.89
N SER A 13 -47.38 -3.86 29.51
CA SER A 13 -47.65 -2.44 29.44
C SER A 13 -48.13 -2.06 28.05
N ARG A 14 -49.42 -1.63 28.02
CA ARG A 14 -50.08 -0.96 26.89
C ARG A 14 -49.33 0.33 26.53
N ARG A 15 -48.67 0.37 25.41
CA ARG A 15 -48.33 1.59 24.66
C ARG A 15 -48.29 1.29 23.18
N VAL A 16 -49.44 1.01 22.61
CA VAL A 16 -49.73 1.15 21.18
C VAL A 16 -51.06 1.88 21.11
N PHE A 17 -51.01 3.17 20.81
CA PHE A 17 -52.05 3.97 20.21
C PHE A 17 -51.72 5.46 20.45
N LEU A 18 -50.94 6.05 19.60
CA LEU A 18 -50.89 7.49 19.30
C LEU A 18 -49.82 7.78 18.24
N GLY A 19 -49.98 7.22 17.06
CA GLY A 19 -49.09 7.48 15.91
C GLY A 19 -49.84 7.70 14.59
N GLY A 20 -51.17 7.72 14.64
CA GLY A 20 -52.00 7.79 13.43
C GLY A 20 -52.52 9.17 13.04
N ALA A 21 -52.39 10.20 13.87
CA ALA A 21 -53.01 11.51 13.63
C ALA A 21 -52.09 12.60 13.05
N ALA A 22 -50.79 12.40 13.00
CA ALA A 22 -49.83 13.42 12.54
C ALA A 22 -49.57 13.40 11.00
N TRP A 23 -49.94 12.33 10.30
CA TRP A 23 -49.72 12.23 8.85
C TRP A 23 -50.84 12.79 7.98
N ALA A 24 -52.01 12.98 8.51
CA ALA A 24 -53.17 13.53 7.75
C ALA A 24 -53.10 15.07 7.63
N ALA A 25 -52.46 15.77 8.54
CA ALA A 25 -52.36 17.23 8.51
C ALA A 25 -51.25 17.76 7.57
N GLY A 26 -50.18 16.98 7.32
CA GLY A 26 -49.09 17.36 6.42
C GLY A 26 -49.47 17.35 4.94
N CYS A 27 -50.32 16.44 4.53
CA CYS A 27 -50.75 16.33 3.13
C CYS A 27 -51.77 17.40 2.70
N ALA A 28 -52.55 17.95 3.63
CA ALA A 28 -53.53 18.98 3.32
C ALA A 28 -52.89 20.36 3.08
N VAL A 29 -51.82 20.69 3.76
CA VAL A 29 -51.08 21.96 3.57
C VAL A 29 -50.32 22.00 2.25
N LEU A 30 -49.78 20.88 1.81
CA LEU A 30 -49.10 20.76 0.50
C LEU A 30 -50.07 20.82 -0.66
N TRP A 31 -51.30 20.40 -0.46
CA TRP A 31 -52.33 20.46 -1.51
C TRP A 31 -52.92 21.86 -1.72
N ALA A 32 -52.96 22.69 -0.66
CA ALA A 32 -53.42 24.07 -0.74
C ALA A 32 -52.34 25.02 -1.32
N ALA A 33 -51.05 24.77 -1.07
CA ALA A 33 -49.98 25.56 -1.62
C ALA A 33 -49.78 25.37 -3.13
N ASN A 34 -50.17 24.22 -3.69
CA ASN A 34 -50.04 23.91 -5.12
C ASN A 34 -51.15 24.54 -5.99
N ARG A 35 -52.15 25.20 -5.37
CA ARG A 35 -53.22 25.89 -6.09
C ARG A 35 -52.99 27.39 -6.28
N MET A 36 -52.01 27.98 -5.59
CA MET A 36 -51.73 29.43 -5.65
C MET A 36 -50.49 29.79 -6.51
N LEU A 37 -49.71 28.83 -6.95
CA LEU A 37 -48.63 29.08 -7.90
C LEU A 37 -49.12 28.61 -9.27
N GLY A 38 -49.30 29.60 -10.17
CA GLY A 38 -49.83 29.39 -11.51
C GLY A 38 -49.10 28.25 -12.23
N ARG A 39 -49.92 27.51 -13.02
CA ARG A 39 -49.53 26.34 -13.82
C ARG A 39 -48.19 26.58 -14.53
N ILE A 40 -47.12 25.99 -14.00
CA ILE A 40 -45.94 25.71 -14.79
C ILE A 40 -46.32 24.58 -15.76
N PRO A 41 -46.21 24.76 -17.08
CA PRO A 41 -46.50 23.67 -18.00
C PRO A 41 -45.54 22.52 -17.68
N ALA A 42 -46.10 21.38 -17.32
CA ALA A 42 -45.34 20.15 -17.22
C ALA A 42 -44.77 19.86 -18.61
N VAL A 43 -43.48 20.10 -18.79
CA VAL A 43 -42.74 19.52 -19.89
C VAL A 43 -42.78 18.02 -19.65
N ARG A 44 -43.68 17.35 -20.34
CA ARG A 44 -43.74 15.91 -20.44
C ARG A 44 -42.50 15.53 -21.22
N ALA A 45 -41.41 15.19 -20.51
CA ALA A 45 -40.33 14.42 -21.11
C ALA A 45 -41.00 13.13 -21.60
N GLN A 46 -41.16 13.00 -22.92
CA GLN A 46 -41.43 11.69 -23.49
C GLN A 46 -40.30 10.77 -23.02
N PRO A 47 -40.62 9.56 -22.55
CA PRO A 47 -39.56 8.59 -22.44
C PRO A 47 -39.02 8.45 -23.88
N GLU A 48 -37.80 8.92 -24.13
CA GLU A 48 -37.02 8.44 -25.25
C GLU A 48 -37.05 6.92 -25.09
N GLU A 49 -37.73 6.23 -26.00
CA GLU A 49 -37.51 4.82 -26.20
C GLU A 49 -35.99 4.72 -26.45
N LEU A 50 -35.26 4.31 -25.43
CA LEU A 50 -33.92 3.81 -25.58
C LEU A 50 -34.05 2.63 -26.55
N THR A 51 -33.93 2.95 -27.84
CA THR A 51 -33.65 1.90 -28.82
C THR A 51 -32.52 1.08 -28.19
N PRO A 52 -32.62 -0.25 -28.18
CA PRO A 52 -31.49 -1.07 -27.77
C PRO A 52 -30.34 -0.71 -28.72
N GLN A 53 -29.56 0.29 -28.37
CA GLN A 53 -28.24 0.41 -28.91
C GLN A 53 -27.63 -0.92 -28.58
N ALA A 54 -27.42 -1.68 -29.67
CA ALA A 54 -26.74 -2.94 -29.59
C ALA A 54 -25.68 -2.80 -28.51
N TYR A 55 -25.84 -3.55 -27.42
CA TYR A 55 -24.72 -3.85 -26.57
C TYR A 55 -23.72 -4.51 -27.51
N PHE A 56 -22.88 -3.69 -28.15
CA PHE A 56 -21.61 -4.19 -28.56
C PHE A 56 -21.07 -4.79 -27.27
N PRO A 57 -20.82 -6.10 -27.23
CA PRO A 57 -20.00 -6.62 -26.17
C PRO A 57 -18.83 -5.66 -26.18
N LEU A 58 -18.65 -4.90 -25.11
CA LEU A 58 -17.42 -4.24 -24.84
C LEU A 58 -16.42 -5.36 -25.09
N ALA A 59 -15.84 -5.35 -26.31
CA ALA A 59 -14.70 -6.19 -26.61
C ALA A 59 -13.84 -5.87 -25.43
N MET A 60 -13.74 -6.80 -24.49
CA MET A 60 -12.91 -6.62 -23.31
C MET A 60 -11.62 -6.14 -23.91
N LYS A 61 -11.36 -4.84 -23.85
CA LYS A 61 -10.00 -4.36 -23.98
C LYS A 61 -9.32 -5.23 -22.95
N ARG A 62 -8.63 -6.27 -23.40
CA ARG A 62 -7.70 -6.97 -22.53
C ARG A 62 -6.76 -5.86 -22.13
N TYR A 63 -7.03 -5.26 -20.98
CA TYR A 63 -6.01 -4.47 -20.33
C TYR A 63 -4.81 -5.39 -20.29
N PRO A 64 -3.66 -4.96 -20.81
CA PRO A 64 -2.49 -5.82 -20.76
C PRO A 64 -2.39 -6.32 -19.32
N GLN A 65 -2.20 -7.63 -19.17
CA GLN A 65 -2.07 -8.23 -17.83
C GLN A 65 -1.06 -7.42 -17.04
N PRO A 66 -1.34 -7.05 -15.78
CA PRO A 66 -0.37 -6.31 -14.99
C PRO A 66 0.91 -7.14 -14.89
N LYS A 67 2.02 -6.49 -15.18
CA LYS A 67 3.31 -7.15 -15.20
C LYS A 67 3.96 -7.08 -13.82
N VAL A 68 4.48 -8.20 -13.34
CA VAL A 68 5.38 -8.28 -12.18
C VAL A 68 6.69 -8.90 -12.65
N VAL A 69 7.77 -8.16 -12.52
CA VAL A 69 9.12 -8.62 -12.88
C VAL A 69 9.88 -8.96 -11.60
N ARG A 70 10.40 -10.17 -11.48
CA ARG A 70 11.37 -10.55 -10.45
C ARG A 70 12.73 -10.73 -11.11
N VAL A 71 13.69 -9.93 -10.70
CA VAL A 71 15.08 -10.07 -11.11
C VAL A 71 15.85 -10.72 -9.97
N HIS A 72 16.52 -11.82 -10.23
CA HIS A 72 17.37 -12.52 -9.29
C HIS A 72 18.83 -12.42 -9.74
N ALA A 73 19.72 -12.28 -8.78
CA ALA A 73 21.17 -12.33 -9.01
C ALA A 73 21.85 -12.94 -7.79
N ALA A 74 22.38 -14.14 -7.91
CA ALA A 74 23.05 -14.84 -6.80
C ALA A 74 24.18 -14.03 -6.18
N ALA A 75 24.85 -13.17 -6.97
CA ALA A 75 25.92 -12.30 -6.52
C ALA A 75 25.45 -11.00 -5.83
N ALA A 76 24.14 -10.77 -5.69
CA ALA A 76 23.63 -9.52 -5.09
C ALA A 76 23.99 -9.39 -3.62
N THR A 77 24.05 -10.51 -2.88
CA THR A 77 24.48 -10.53 -1.48
C THR A 77 25.45 -11.68 -1.20
N SER A 78 26.29 -11.51 -0.17
CA SER A 78 27.28 -12.53 0.24
C SER A 78 27.33 -12.73 1.76
N TRP A 79 26.27 -12.35 2.48
CA TRP A 79 26.24 -12.47 3.95
C TRP A 79 26.11 -13.93 4.39
N ASP A 80 26.89 -14.31 5.39
CA ASP A 80 26.91 -15.65 5.97
C ASP A 80 25.82 -15.89 7.04
N PHE A 81 24.93 -14.92 7.27
CA PHE A 81 23.91 -14.89 8.32
C PHE A 81 24.43 -14.92 9.76
N GLN A 82 25.70 -14.65 9.96
CA GLN A 82 26.35 -14.72 11.28
C GLN A 82 27.23 -13.49 11.57
N THR A 83 28.03 -13.05 10.60
CA THR A 83 29.11 -12.09 10.82
C THR A 83 28.69 -10.69 10.39
N GLY A 84 28.81 -9.72 11.28
CA GLY A 84 28.57 -8.29 10.97
C GLY A 84 27.11 -7.96 10.70
N TRP A 85 26.89 -6.80 10.08
CA TRP A 85 25.58 -6.34 9.66
C TRP A 85 25.31 -6.75 8.20
N TYR A 86 24.16 -7.38 7.95
CA TYR A 86 23.82 -7.94 6.64
C TYR A 86 23.93 -6.94 5.46
N GLY A 87 23.67 -5.64 5.69
CA GLY A 87 23.76 -4.61 4.66
C GLY A 87 25.18 -4.30 4.20
N GLU A 88 26.24 -4.74 4.91
CA GLU A 88 27.62 -4.59 4.46
C GLU A 88 28.00 -5.60 3.36
N TYR A 89 27.16 -6.61 3.16
CA TYR A 89 27.41 -7.72 2.24
C TYR A 89 26.54 -7.62 0.97
N VAL A 90 26.14 -6.42 0.59
CA VAL A 90 25.35 -6.15 -0.62
C VAL A 90 26.27 -5.58 -1.71
N ASP A 91 26.23 -6.16 -2.90
CA ASP A 91 26.93 -5.64 -4.07
C ASP A 91 26.10 -4.58 -4.78
N GLN A 92 26.46 -3.30 -4.58
CA GLN A 92 25.78 -2.15 -5.18
C GLN A 92 25.72 -2.22 -6.72
N ALA A 93 26.78 -2.72 -7.36
CA ALA A 93 26.86 -2.77 -8.82
C ALA A 93 25.90 -3.83 -9.38
N VAL A 94 25.80 -4.97 -8.71
CA VAL A 94 24.85 -6.03 -9.06
C VAL A 94 23.42 -5.56 -8.84
N VAL A 95 23.11 -4.93 -7.71
CA VAL A 95 21.77 -4.38 -7.41
C VAL A 95 21.36 -3.33 -8.45
N LYS A 96 22.29 -2.50 -8.91
CA LYS A 96 22.04 -1.53 -9.99
C LYS A 96 21.66 -2.25 -11.30
N GLN A 97 22.39 -3.28 -11.68
CA GLN A 97 22.09 -4.08 -12.89
C GLN A 97 20.71 -4.77 -12.76
N MET A 98 20.38 -5.30 -11.58
CA MET A 98 19.07 -5.89 -11.31
C MET A 98 17.94 -4.89 -11.52
N LEU A 99 18.06 -3.69 -10.95
CA LEU A 99 17.05 -2.66 -11.10
C LEU A 99 16.90 -2.21 -12.56
N GLU A 100 18.00 -1.92 -13.25
CA GLU A 100 17.99 -1.50 -14.65
C GLU A 100 17.36 -2.59 -15.52
N ARG A 101 17.74 -3.84 -15.36
CA ARG A 101 17.15 -4.97 -16.09
C ARG A 101 15.65 -5.10 -15.80
N GLY A 102 15.26 -4.98 -14.52
CA GLY A 102 13.86 -5.04 -14.12
C GLY A 102 13.01 -3.93 -14.72
N LEU A 103 13.50 -2.70 -14.75
CA LEU A 103 12.82 -1.55 -15.35
C LEU A 103 12.63 -1.71 -16.87
N LEU A 104 13.66 -2.17 -17.59
CA LEU A 104 13.55 -2.44 -19.01
C LEU A 104 12.54 -3.55 -19.31
N GLU A 105 12.57 -4.64 -18.56
CA GLU A 105 11.62 -5.74 -18.72
C GLU A 105 10.19 -5.32 -18.37
N LEU A 106 10.01 -4.56 -17.28
CA LEU A 106 8.70 -4.06 -16.84
C LEU A 106 8.04 -3.18 -17.90
N THR A 107 8.81 -2.25 -18.43
CA THR A 107 8.29 -1.22 -19.36
C THR A 107 8.32 -1.67 -20.82
N GLY A 108 9.16 -2.65 -21.18
CA GLY A 108 9.48 -2.96 -22.55
C GLY A 108 10.28 -1.85 -23.26
N GLY A 109 10.87 -0.94 -22.48
CA GLY A 109 11.66 0.18 -22.98
C GLY A 109 13.00 -0.28 -23.58
N GLY A 110 13.42 0.35 -24.66
CA GLY A 110 14.72 0.08 -25.28
C GLY A 110 15.90 0.78 -24.59
N SER A 111 15.62 1.64 -23.59
CA SER A 111 16.62 2.39 -22.81
C SER A 111 16.07 2.80 -21.46
N MET A 112 16.96 3.14 -20.52
CA MET A 112 16.55 3.66 -19.21
C MET A 112 15.77 4.97 -19.33
N GLN A 113 16.17 5.86 -20.22
CA GLN A 113 15.43 7.10 -20.49
C GLN A 113 14.00 6.80 -20.95
N GLY A 114 13.83 5.85 -21.88
CA GLY A 114 12.50 5.42 -22.35
C GLY A 114 11.67 4.78 -21.24
N ALA A 115 12.27 3.95 -20.42
CA ALA A 115 11.61 3.32 -19.26
C ALA A 115 11.09 4.37 -18.28
N TRP A 116 11.92 5.32 -17.88
CA TRP A 116 11.51 6.39 -16.95
C TRP A 116 10.52 7.37 -17.57
N ALA A 117 10.60 7.67 -18.86
CA ALA A 117 9.59 8.48 -19.53
C ALA A 117 8.18 7.85 -19.50
N MET A 118 8.10 6.51 -19.50
CA MET A 118 6.83 5.79 -19.34
C MET A 118 6.34 5.72 -17.88
N LEU A 119 7.26 5.68 -16.91
CA LEU A 119 6.92 5.63 -15.50
C LEU A 119 6.62 7.01 -14.91
N LEU A 120 7.25 8.06 -15.43
CA LEU A 120 7.10 9.45 -15.00
C LEU A 120 6.50 10.32 -16.12
N PRO A 121 5.27 10.04 -16.59
CA PRO A 121 4.70 10.75 -17.74
C PRO A 121 4.57 12.24 -17.44
N GLY A 122 5.14 13.07 -18.35
CA GLY A 122 5.11 14.52 -18.20
C GLY A 122 6.01 15.05 -17.08
N TYR A 123 7.03 14.29 -16.66
CA TYR A 123 8.02 14.81 -15.72
C TYR A 123 8.72 16.05 -16.31
N SER A 124 8.92 17.03 -15.48
CA SER A 124 9.78 18.20 -15.72
C SER A 124 10.43 18.60 -14.41
N SER A 125 11.56 19.29 -14.47
CA SER A 125 12.25 19.80 -13.30
C SER A 125 11.30 20.56 -12.36
N GLY A 126 11.42 20.32 -11.06
CA GLY A 126 10.55 20.83 -9.99
C GLY A 126 9.38 19.91 -9.63
N ARG A 127 9.06 18.88 -10.41
CA ARG A 127 8.02 17.90 -10.09
C ARG A 127 8.58 16.82 -9.18
N LYS A 128 8.15 16.82 -7.92
CA LYS A 128 8.71 15.96 -6.87
C LYS A 128 8.29 14.50 -6.99
N ILE A 129 9.22 13.61 -6.68
CA ILE A 129 9.08 12.15 -6.67
C ILE A 129 9.32 11.68 -5.24
N ALA A 130 8.29 11.18 -4.57
CA ALA A 130 8.41 10.64 -3.22
C ALA A 130 8.70 9.14 -3.27
N VAL A 131 9.81 8.72 -2.71
CA VAL A 131 10.26 7.32 -2.60
C VAL A 131 10.05 6.86 -1.18
N LYS A 132 9.03 6.03 -0.93
CA LYS A 132 8.72 5.48 0.40
C LYS A 132 9.53 4.22 0.65
N VAL A 133 10.42 4.28 1.62
CA VAL A 133 11.21 3.12 2.10
C VAL A 133 10.61 2.52 3.37
N ASN A 134 11.01 1.32 3.76
CA ASN A 134 10.54 0.65 4.98
C ASN A 134 11.63 0.60 6.04
N LEU A 135 11.53 1.47 7.03
CA LEU A 135 12.43 1.52 8.19
C LEU A 135 11.66 1.23 9.49
N ASN A 136 10.73 0.26 9.44
CA ASN A 136 9.81 -0.03 10.56
C ASN A 136 10.53 -0.36 11.87
N ASN A 137 11.72 -0.94 11.81
CA ASN A 137 12.46 -1.35 12.99
C ASN A 137 13.46 -0.29 13.46
N CYS A 138 13.82 0.68 12.63
CA CYS A 138 14.74 1.74 13.00
C CYS A 138 14.15 2.68 14.08
N ARG A 139 14.73 2.66 15.27
CA ARG A 139 14.26 3.40 16.44
C ARG A 139 15.23 4.46 16.96
N SER A 140 16.45 4.48 16.46
CA SER A 140 17.45 5.51 16.79
C SER A 140 18.19 5.98 15.53
N CYS A 141 18.83 7.15 15.58
CA CYS A 141 19.63 7.64 14.45
C CYS A 141 20.91 6.84 14.23
N ASP A 142 21.43 6.23 15.29
CA ASP A 142 22.61 5.38 15.33
C ASP A 142 22.29 3.89 15.37
N ASP A 143 21.10 3.52 14.87
CA ASP A 143 20.65 2.14 14.80
C ASP A 143 21.67 1.29 14.05
N SER A 144 22.13 0.23 14.69
CA SER A 144 23.17 -0.68 14.21
C SER A 144 22.84 -2.16 14.43
N ASP A 145 21.59 -2.46 14.82
CA ASP A 145 21.17 -3.83 15.00
C ASP A 145 20.99 -4.56 13.65
N ASN A 146 20.83 -5.89 13.71
CA ASN A 146 20.60 -6.74 12.54
C ASN A 146 19.12 -7.01 12.26
N VAL A 147 18.20 -6.25 12.86
CA VAL A 147 16.78 -6.39 12.53
C VAL A 147 16.54 -5.84 11.13
N ILE A 148 15.74 -6.57 10.34
CA ILE A 148 15.54 -6.24 8.94
C ILE A 148 14.85 -4.90 8.73
N ASP A 149 15.50 -4.02 7.99
CA ASP A 149 14.99 -2.75 7.47
C ASP A 149 15.40 -2.56 6.01
N ALA A 150 14.91 -1.51 5.35
CA ALA A 150 15.31 -1.18 3.99
C ALA A 150 16.82 -0.99 3.86
N LEU A 151 17.36 -1.35 2.71
CA LEU A 151 18.75 -1.17 2.34
C LEU A 151 18.94 0.05 1.45
N ILE A 152 20.09 0.69 1.54
CA ILE A 152 20.40 1.88 0.74
C ILE A 152 20.73 1.52 -0.70
N GLU A 153 21.24 0.32 -0.98
CA GLU A 153 21.69 -0.11 -2.28
C GLU A 153 20.58 -0.10 -3.34
N PRO A 154 19.37 -0.63 -3.07
CA PRO A 154 18.24 -0.48 -3.99
C PRO A 154 17.83 0.98 -4.20
N VAL A 155 17.93 1.83 -3.17
CA VAL A 155 17.61 3.27 -3.26
C VAL A 155 18.65 4.00 -4.10
N ASN A 156 19.94 3.75 -3.88
CA ASN A 156 21.01 4.30 -4.70
C ASN A 156 20.86 3.91 -6.17
N ALA A 157 20.55 2.64 -6.44
CA ALA A 157 20.31 2.14 -7.79
C ALA A 157 19.12 2.88 -8.44
N LEU A 158 18.02 3.06 -7.69
CA LEU A 158 16.82 3.76 -8.15
C LEU A 158 17.13 5.22 -8.50
N ILE A 159 17.76 5.97 -7.58
CA ILE A 159 18.14 7.37 -7.79
C ILE A 159 19.09 7.49 -8.97
N SER A 160 20.15 6.66 -9.01
CA SER A 160 21.13 6.67 -10.09
C SER A 160 20.47 6.46 -11.47
N SER A 161 19.53 5.51 -11.58
CA SER A 161 18.83 5.21 -12.83
C SER A 161 17.91 6.36 -13.27
N MET A 162 17.22 7.03 -12.34
CA MET A 162 16.40 8.21 -12.61
C MET A 162 17.25 9.39 -13.09
N VAL A 163 18.35 9.67 -12.39
CA VAL A 163 19.26 10.77 -12.75
C VAL A 163 19.91 10.55 -14.11
N GLN A 164 20.34 9.32 -14.41
CA GLN A 164 20.84 8.96 -15.76
C GLN A 164 19.78 9.16 -16.86
N ALA A 165 18.51 9.04 -16.52
CA ALA A 165 17.39 9.26 -17.44
C ALA A 165 16.99 10.74 -17.56
N GLY A 166 17.63 11.66 -16.85
CA GLY A 166 17.40 13.10 -16.90
C GLY A 166 16.46 13.64 -15.82
N VAL A 167 16.22 12.87 -14.75
CA VAL A 167 15.52 13.36 -13.54
C VAL A 167 16.50 14.17 -12.70
N GLU A 168 16.08 15.37 -12.26
CA GLU A 168 16.86 16.16 -11.32
C GLU A 168 16.87 15.49 -9.95
N ALA A 169 18.05 15.29 -9.38
CA ALA A 169 18.18 14.60 -8.09
C ALA A 169 17.49 15.35 -6.94
N GLU A 170 17.45 16.68 -6.99
CA GLU A 170 16.76 17.56 -6.04
C GLU A 170 15.24 17.37 -6.04
N ASP A 171 14.68 16.73 -7.08
CA ASP A 171 13.27 16.39 -7.15
C ASP A 171 12.95 15.06 -6.46
N ILE A 172 13.94 14.32 -5.98
CA ILE A 172 13.77 13.01 -5.38
C ILE A 172 13.80 13.13 -3.86
N TRP A 173 12.73 12.67 -3.22
CA TRP A 173 12.55 12.63 -1.78
C TRP A 173 12.44 11.19 -1.30
N VAL A 174 13.45 10.70 -0.60
CA VAL A 174 13.43 9.38 0.05
C VAL A 174 12.89 9.56 1.46
N TYR A 175 11.84 8.83 1.85
CA TYR A 175 11.21 9.10 3.13
C TYR A 175 10.68 7.86 3.88
N ASP A 176 10.69 7.97 5.22
CA ASP A 176 9.80 7.27 6.14
C ASP A 176 9.24 8.28 7.15
N ALA A 177 7.94 8.60 7.07
CA ALA A 177 7.33 9.63 7.90
C ALA A 177 6.88 9.13 9.28
N SER A 178 7.20 7.90 9.66
CA SER A 178 6.88 7.31 10.97
C SER A 178 8.10 6.83 11.75
N ARG A 179 9.25 6.74 11.10
CA ARG A 179 10.48 6.20 11.67
C ARG A 179 11.66 7.14 11.43
N ARG A 180 12.84 6.72 11.88
CA ARG A 180 14.12 7.38 11.63
C ARG A 180 14.80 6.78 10.42
N ILE A 181 15.53 7.61 9.68
CA ILE A 181 16.50 7.13 8.68
C ILE A 181 17.85 7.07 9.39
N PRO A 182 18.41 5.88 9.66
CA PRO A 182 19.62 5.75 10.47
C PRO A 182 20.87 6.20 9.71
N ALA A 183 21.92 6.56 10.47
CA ALA A 183 23.20 7.00 9.91
C ALA A 183 23.78 5.99 8.91
N ARG A 184 23.73 4.70 9.24
CA ARG A 184 24.20 3.60 8.38
C ARG A 184 23.52 3.56 6.99
N PHE A 185 22.30 4.07 6.88
CA PHE A 185 21.57 4.19 5.62
C PHE A 185 21.91 5.51 4.93
N TYR A 186 21.76 6.60 5.65
CA TYR A 186 21.88 7.95 5.14
C TYR A 186 23.29 8.32 4.70
N GLU A 187 24.34 7.91 5.44
CA GLU A 187 25.74 8.23 5.15
C GLU A 187 26.29 7.46 3.94
N ARG A 188 25.66 6.35 3.56
CA ARG A 188 26.04 5.53 2.40
C ARG A 188 25.34 5.93 1.09
N ARG A 189 24.60 7.03 1.10
CA ARG A 189 23.95 7.54 -0.10
C ARG A 189 25.00 7.95 -1.15
N GLU A 190 24.78 7.54 -2.40
CA GLU A 190 25.65 7.94 -3.53
C GLU A 190 25.34 9.34 -4.03
N ASN A 191 24.06 9.75 -4.01
CA ASN A 191 23.62 11.06 -4.49
C ASN A 191 23.34 11.98 -3.32
N GLN A 192 24.09 13.10 -3.24
CA GLN A 192 23.98 14.09 -2.16
C GLN A 192 22.90 15.15 -2.40
N GLN A 193 22.30 15.21 -3.61
CA GLN A 193 21.31 16.22 -3.97
C GLN A 193 19.88 15.70 -3.72
N ALA A 194 19.66 14.37 -3.73
CA ALA A 194 18.41 13.78 -3.30
C ALA A 194 18.20 14.03 -1.81
N SER A 195 16.99 14.42 -1.40
CA SER A 195 16.66 14.72 -0.01
C SER A 195 16.18 13.46 0.71
N TYR A 196 16.65 13.27 1.93
CA TYR A 196 16.20 12.19 2.82
C TYR A 196 15.38 12.80 3.96
N ILE A 197 14.21 12.25 4.21
CA ILE A 197 13.19 12.87 5.06
C ILE A 197 12.63 11.83 6.02
N ASP A 198 12.81 12.06 7.31
CA ASP A 198 12.35 11.13 8.35
C ASP A 198 11.39 11.79 9.35
N ARG A 199 10.89 11.02 10.31
CA ARG A 199 9.97 11.54 11.34
C ARG A 199 10.67 12.39 12.40
N PHE A 200 11.96 12.17 12.67
CA PHE A 200 12.61 12.60 13.90
C PHE A 200 13.88 13.43 13.69
N GLY A 201 14.22 13.77 12.46
CA GLY A 201 15.33 14.64 12.12
C GLY A 201 16.70 13.97 12.21
N CYS A 202 16.77 12.66 11.91
CA CYS A 202 18.05 11.98 11.74
C CYS A 202 18.64 12.20 10.34
N ALA A 203 17.80 12.49 9.35
CA ALA A 203 18.18 12.74 7.96
C ALA A 203 18.18 14.26 7.64
N ASP A 204 18.14 14.61 6.34
CA ASP A 204 18.24 16.02 5.90
C ASP A 204 17.07 16.88 6.37
N GLN A 205 15.86 16.30 6.41
CA GLN A 205 14.63 17.01 6.71
C GLN A 205 13.70 16.17 7.59
N THR A 206 12.76 16.84 8.26
CA THR A 206 11.71 16.19 9.05
C THR A 206 10.39 16.21 8.31
N ALA A 207 9.72 15.07 8.25
CA ALA A 207 8.39 14.94 7.66
C ALA A 207 7.36 15.74 8.45
N THR A 208 6.48 16.46 7.75
CA THR A 208 5.44 17.31 8.33
C THR A 208 4.04 16.76 8.09
N PHE A 209 3.11 17.17 8.98
CA PHE A 209 1.70 16.80 8.97
C PHE A 209 0.89 18.03 9.42
N ASN A 210 0.68 18.96 8.52
CA ASN A 210 0.05 20.24 8.85
C ASN A 210 -1.48 20.16 8.91
N HIS A 211 -2.10 19.05 8.45
CA HIS A 211 -3.54 18.82 8.43
C HIS A 211 -4.35 19.90 7.67
N VAL A 212 -3.70 20.62 6.75
CA VAL A 212 -4.33 21.72 6.00
C VAL A 212 -4.90 21.27 4.65
N HIS A 213 -4.47 20.13 4.13
CA HIS A 213 -4.91 19.60 2.84
C HIS A 213 -5.91 18.46 3.03
N PRO A 214 -7.22 18.69 2.85
CA PRO A 214 -8.24 17.66 3.10
C PRO A 214 -8.03 16.36 2.31
N SER A 215 -7.29 16.43 1.19
CA SER A 215 -6.97 15.26 0.38
C SER A 215 -6.00 14.28 1.04
N LEU A 216 -5.24 14.72 2.06
CA LEU A 216 -4.34 13.88 2.84
C LEU A 216 -5.04 13.15 3.98
N LYS A 217 -6.28 13.53 4.27
CA LYS A 217 -7.08 12.91 5.31
C LYS A 217 -7.46 11.48 4.91
N VAL A 218 -7.32 10.54 5.83
CA VAL A 218 -7.79 9.17 5.75
C VAL A 218 -8.84 8.97 6.83
N SER A 219 -10.09 8.83 6.42
CA SER A 219 -11.20 8.47 7.30
C SER A 219 -11.53 7.02 7.07
N PHE A 220 -11.65 6.25 8.15
CA PHE A 220 -11.92 4.82 8.05
C PHE A 220 -13.42 4.54 8.06
N SER A 221 -13.86 3.59 7.24
CA SER A 221 -15.28 3.21 7.15
C SER A 221 -15.74 2.33 8.30
N HIS A 222 -14.82 1.77 9.11
CA HIS A 222 -15.16 0.92 10.24
C HIS A 222 -15.71 1.75 11.41
N PRO A 223 -16.86 1.35 12.01
CA PRO A 223 -17.55 2.16 13.02
C PRO A 223 -16.74 2.39 14.33
N GLN A 224 -15.78 1.56 14.62
CA GLN A 224 -14.90 1.71 15.80
C GLN A 224 -13.64 2.53 15.51
N MET A 225 -13.27 2.75 14.25
CA MET A 225 -12.12 3.58 13.86
C MET A 225 -12.59 5.00 13.59
N VAL A 226 -12.95 5.72 14.65
CA VAL A 226 -13.57 7.04 14.56
C VAL A 226 -12.57 8.19 14.38
N THR A 227 -11.29 7.94 14.63
CA THR A 227 -10.25 8.97 14.51
C THR A 227 -9.64 8.97 13.13
N ASP A 228 -9.77 10.09 12.43
CA ASP A 228 -9.09 10.31 11.16
C ASP A 228 -7.58 10.27 11.32
N ARG A 229 -6.89 9.82 10.27
CA ARG A 229 -5.44 9.92 10.15
C ARG A 229 -5.06 10.84 9.00
N TRP A 230 -3.84 11.31 9.03
CA TRP A 230 -3.36 12.20 7.99
C TRP A 230 -2.07 11.66 7.39
N LEU A 231 -2.03 11.66 6.08
CA LEU A 231 -0.82 11.39 5.34
C LEU A 231 0.14 12.57 5.48
N THR A 232 1.43 12.31 5.40
CA THR A 232 2.46 13.36 5.38
C THR A 232 2.25 14.35 4.22
N ASP A 233 2.57 15.63 4.46
CA ASP A 233 2.46 16.69 3.46
C ASP A 233 3.28 16.39 2.20
N LEU A 234 4.37 15.61 2.30
CA LEU A 234 5.16 15.14 1.18
C LEU A 234 4.31 14.52 0.06
N LEU A 235 3.28 13.75 0.42
CA LEU A 235 2.40 13.10 -0.55
C LEU A 235 1.45 14.08 -1.26
N TYR A 236 1.19 15.24 -0.66
CA TYR A 236 0.45 16.30 -1.35
C TYR A 236 1.32 16.96 -2.42
N ASP A 237 2.55 17.30 -2.07
CA ASP A 237 3.48 18.02 -2.91
C ASP A 237 4.11 17.16 -4.00
N ALA A 238 4.28 15.86 -3.75
CA ALA A 238 4.79 14.93 -4.74
C ALA A 238 3.85 14.78 -5.94
N SER A 239 4.42 14.76 -7.13
CA SER A 239 3.72 14.43 -8.38
C SER A 239 3.68 12.92 -8.64
N TYR A 240 4.70 12.21 -8.17
CA TYR A 240 4.86 10.76 -8.34
C TYR A 240 5.27 10.12 -7.02
N VAL A 241 4.84 8.88 -6.83
CA VAL A 241 5.21 8.05 -5.67
C VAL A 241 5.83 6.75 -6.18
N ILE A 242 6.96 6.37 -5.59
CA ILE A 242 7.57 5.06 -5.76
C ILE A 242 7.54 4.39 -4.39
N ASN A 243 6.96 3.20 -4.31
CA ASN A 243 6.84 2.46 -3.07
C ASN A 243 7.92 1.37 -3.01
N MET A 244 8.75 1.36 -1.97
CA MET A 244 9.84 0.39 -1.79
C MET A 244 9.63 -0.44 -0.50
N PRO A 245 8.73 -1.44 -0.54
CA PRO A 245 8.58 -2.38 0.58
C PRO A 245 9.73 -3.37 0.63
N ILE A 246 9.91 -3.99 1.82
CA ILE A 246 10.84 -5.11 2.03
C ILE A 246 10.08 -6.43 2.18
N LEU A 247 10.71 -7.53 1.78
CA LEU A 247 10.12 -8.87 1.82
C LEU A 247 10.22 -9.46 3.22
N LYS A 248 9.13 -9.35 4.02
CA LYS A 248 9.09 -9.97 5.35
C LYS A 248 7.69 -10.31 5.82
N ARG A 249 7.59 -11.32 6.70
CA ARG A 249 6.40 -11.55 7.52
C ARG A 249 6.29 -10.49 8.62
N HIS A 250 5.13 -10.42 9.26
CA HIS A 250 4.94 -9.47 10.36
C HIS A 250 4.77 -10.16 11.73
N GLY A 251 4.33 -11.39 11.78
CA GLY A 251 3.97 -12.09 13.01
C GLY A 251 2.46 -12.08 13.22
N THR A 252 1.91 -11.24 14.11
CA THR A 252 0.47 -11.14 14.32
C THR A 252 -0.31 -10.69 13.09
N ASN A 253 0.25 -9.78 12.31
CA ASN A 253 -0.26 -9.49 10.97
C ASN A 253 0.49 -10.40 10.00
N PRO A 254 -0.15 -10.95 8.98
CA PRO A 254 0.52 -11.95 8.15
C PRO A 254 1.79 -11.44 7.48
N VAL A 255 1.75 -10.23 6.90
CA VAL A 255 2.87 -9.70 6.10
C VAL A 255 3.15 -8.22 6.33
N THR A 256 4.36 -7.78 5.95
CA THR A 256 4.76 -6.38 5.81
C THR A 256 5.23 -6.17 4.38
N LEU A 257 4.36 -5.70 3.52
CA LEU A 257 4.61 -5.51 2.09
C LEU A 257 4.18 -4.11 1.64
N GLY A 258 3.91 -3.90 0.35
CA GLY A 258 3.69 -2.60 -0.24
C GLY A 258 2.51 -1.83 0.36
N PHE A 259 1.37 -2.48 0.56
CA PHE A 259 0.21 -1.83 1.18
C PHE A 259 0.50 -1.38 2.61
N LYS A 260 1.15 -2.23 3.41
CA LYS A 260 1.47 -1.91 4.79
C LYS A 260 2.61 -0.89 4.93
N ASN A 261 3.45 -0.74 3.91
CA ASN A 261 4.53 0.24 3.90
C ASN A 261 4.00 1.68 4.10
N HIS A 262 2.78 1.97 3.62
CA HIS A 262 2.14 3.28 3.80
C HIS A 262 1.60 3.54 5.22
N PHE A 263 1.65 2.60 6.17
CA PHE A 263 1.56 2.94 7.59
C PHE A 263 2.65 3.94 7.99
N GLY A 264 3.83 3.82 7.37
CA GLY A 264 4.93 4.77 7.52
C GLY A 264 4.70 6.13 6.85
N SER A 265 3.54 6.38 6.27
CA SER A 265 3.15 7.67 5.70
C SER A 265 2.14 8.43 6.57
N LEU A 266 1.65 7.83 7.67
CA LEU A 266 0.65 8.41 8.56
C LEU A 266 1.27 9.21 9.70
N ASP A 267 0.55 10.22 10.16
CA ASP A 267 0.92 11.04 11.31
C ASP A 267 0.97 10.24 12.62
N SER A 268 0.11 9.27 12.76
CA SER A 268 0.03 8.37 13.90
C SER A 268 -0.65 7.06 13.52
N LEU A 269 -0.23 5.98 14.17
CA LEU A 269 -0.93 4.69 14.13
C LEU A 269 -1.84 4.51 15.36
N GLY A 270 -2.05 5.57 16.14
CA GLY A 270 -2.76 5.48 17.41
C GLY A 270 -1.94 4.81 18.50
N GLY A 271 -2.50 4.81 19.71
CA GLY A 271 -1.98 4.09 20.87
C GLY A 271 -2.66 2.73 21.07
N ALA A 272 -2.93 2.40 22.32
CA ALA A 272 -3.84 1.31 22.67
C ALA A 272 -5.29 1.72 22.42
N GLY A 273 -6.13 0.79 21.96
CA GLY A 273 -7.56 1.01 21.76
C GLY A 273 -8.01 0.85 20.31
N ASP A 274 -9.26 1.23 20.07
CA ASP A 274 -9.93 0.98 18.79
C ASP A 274 -9.39 1.82 17.63
N ASP A 275 -8.71 2.92 17.92
CA ASP A 275 -8.07 3.76 16.90
C ASP A 275 -6.75 3.20 16.33
N ASN A 276 -6.23 2.11 16.93
CA ASN A 276 -5.04 1.45 16.42
C ASN A 276 -5.42 0.56 15.21
N PRO A 277 -4.84 0.75 14.02
CA PRO A 277 -5.20 -0.03 12.85
C PRO A 277 -4.69 -1.48 12.87
N HIS A 278 -3.73 -1.83 13.73
CA HIS A 278 -3.13 -3.17 13.74
C HIS A 278 -4.10 -4.31 14.09
N PRO A 279 -5.03 -4.16 15.04
CA PRO A 279 -6.03 -5.19 15.31
C PRO A 279 -6.88 -5.57 14.10
N TYR A 280 -7.23 -4.59 13.27
CA TYR A 280 -8.09 -4.80 12.10
C TYR A 280 -7.39 -5.52 10.93
N ILE A 281 -6.09 -5.74 11.02
CA ILE A 281 -5.30 -6.52 10.06
C ILE A 281 -4.69 -7.77 10.69
N ASN A 282 -5.10 -8.12 11.91
CA ASN A 282 -4.68 -9.31 12.64
C ASN A 282 -5.80 -10.35 12.62
N PRO A 283 -5.69 -11.46 11.88
CA PRO A 283 -6.74 -12.48 11.80
C PRO A 283 -7.09 -13.16 13.13
N GLN A 284 -6.29 -12.94 14.17
CA GLN A 284 -6.54 -13.45 15.53
C GLN A 284 -7.27 -12.45 16.44
N ASP A 285 -7.55 -11.23 15.95
CA ASP A 285 -8.25 -10.19 16.73
C ASP A 285 -9.73 -10.13 16.34
N ASP A 286 -10.61 -9.92 17.31
CA ASP A 286 -12.08 -9.87 17.10
C ASP A 286 -12.52 -8.70 16.18
N ARG A 287 -11.67 -7.70 15.97
CA ARG A 287 -11.92 -6.56 15.09
C ARG A 287 -11.54 -6.82 13.62
N TYR A 288 -10.90 -7.93 13.35
CA TYR A 288 -10.55 -8.33 11.98
C TYR A 288 -11.80 -8.64 11.16
N SER A 289 -11.80 -8.23 9.90
CA SER A 289 -12.86 -8.56 8.94
C SER A 289 -12.28 -8.66 7.54
N VAL A 290 -12.78 -9.59 6.75
CA VAL A 290 -12.43 -9.72 5.32
C VAL A 290 -13.00 -8.57 4.48
N ASP A 291 -14.04 -7.91 4.98
CA ASP A 291 -14.74 -6.82 4.27
C ASP A 291 -14.15 -5.44 4.60
N PHE A 292 -13.20 -5.36 5.53
CA PHE A 292 -12.57 -4.12 5.95
C PHE A 292 -11.08 -4.30 6.19
N SER A 293 -10.28 -3.39 5.64
CA SER A 293 -8.85 -3.30 5.96
C SER A 293 -8.38 -1.84 5.91
N PRO A 294 -7.80 -1.33 7.00
CA PRO A 294 -7.20 0.00 6.99
C PRO A 294 -6.07 0.12 5.96
N LEU A 295 -5.41 -0.97 5.60
CA LEU A 295 -4.40 -0.97 4.53
C LEU A 295 -5.00 -0.56 3.20
N VAL A 296 -6.19 -1.07 2.88
CA VAL A 296 -6.88 -0.76 1.62
C VAL A 296 -7.34 0.70 1.61
N GLU A 297 -7.90 1.20 2.71
CA GLU A 297 -8.39 2.58 2.77
C GLU A 297 -7.27 3.62 2.73
N ILE A 298 -6.13 3.35 3.36
CA ILE A 298 -4.94 4.20 3.25
C ILE A 298 -4.44 4.23 1.80
N ASN A 299 -4.28 3.07 1.18
CA ASN A 299 -3.78 2.98 -0.19
C ASN A 299 -4.79 3.48 -1.23
N ALA A 300 -6.08 3.49 -0.92
CA ALA A 300 -7.12 4.10 -1.77
C ALA A 300 -7.10 5.64 -1.74
N ASN A 301 -6.38 6.27 -0.79
CA ASN A 301 -6.23 7.73 -0.80
C ASN A 301 -5.59 8.17 -2.13
N ARG A 302 -6.20 9.18 -2.78
CA ARG A 302 -5.78 9.63 -4.11
C ARG A 302 -4.31 10.05 -4.22
N ASN A 303 -3.72 10.53 -3.11
CA ASN A 303 -2.31 10.94 -3.09
C ASN A 303 -1.36 9.74 -3.07
N ILE A 304 -1.86 8.54 -2.83
CA ILE A 304 -1.17 7.26 -3.00
C ILE A 304 -1.62 6.60 -4.30
N ALA A 305 -2.91 6.24 -4.41
CA ALA A 305 -3.42 5.45 -5.52
C ALA A 305 -3.17 6.05 -6.90
N GLN A 306 -3.32 7.39 -7.06
CA GLN A 306 -3.18 8.05 -8.35
C GLN A 306 -1.74 8.48 -8.66
N LYS A 307 -0.88 8.55 -7.65
CA LYS A 307 0.50 9.01 -7.80
C LYS A 307 1.53 7.89 -7.78
N THR A 308 1.17 6.69 -7.29
CA THR A 308 2.07 5.54 -7.30
C THR A 308 2.27 5.06 -8.74
N VAL A 309 3.50 5.20 -9.22
CA VAL A 309 3.90 4.85 -10.59
C VAL A 309 4.68 3.55 -10.65
N LEU A 310 5.30 3.15 -9.53
CA LEU A 310 6.15 1.98 -9.43
C LEU A 310 6.17 1.48 -7.98
N THR A 311 6.14 0.17 -7.82
CA THR A 311 6.53 -0.51 -6.57
C THR A 311 7.78 -1.33 -6.85
N VAL A 312 8.80 -1.18 -5.99
CA VAL A 312 10.05 -1.95 -6.03
C VAL A 312 10.17 -2.73 -4.73
N GLY A 313 9.85 -4.01 -4.75
CA GLY A 313 10.00 -4.91 -3.62
C GLY A 313 11.48 -5.26 -3.40
N ASP A 314 12.05 -4.78 -2.30
CA ASP A 314 13.37 -5.18 -1.84
C ASP A 314 13.26 -6.58 -1.22
N ALA A 315 13.74 -7.55 -1.94
CA ALA A 315 13.86 -8.95 -1.57
C ALA A 315 15.31 -9.44 -1.69
N LEU A 316 16.28 -8.55 -1.43
CA LEU A 316 17.68 -8.97 -1.31
C LEU A 316 17.85 -9.90 -0.12
N PHE A 317 17.15 -9.60 0.96
CA PHE A 317 17.00 -10.43 2.13
C PHE A 317 15.52 -10.64 2.46
N GLY A 318 15.23 -11.52 3.40
CA GLY A 318 13.89 -11.70 3.91
C GLY A 318 13.89 -12.14 5.38
N ALA A 319 12.79 -11.88 6.07
CA ALA A 319 12.66 -12.20 7.49
C ALA A 319 11.32 -12.85 7.84
N SER A 320 11.37 -13.79 8.78
CA SER A 320 10.21 -14.58 9.23
C SER A 320 9.25 -13.82 10.14
N SER A 321 9.63 -12.63 10.64
CA SER A 321 8.76 -11.76 11.44
C SER A 321 9.18 -10.29 11.35
N VAL A 322 8.36 -9.40 11.91
CA VAL A 322 8.58 -7.95 11.88
C VAL A 322 9.89 -7.50 12.50
N GLY A 323 10.30 -8.12 13.59
CA GLY A 323 11.51 -7.77 14.36
C GLY A 323 12.62 -8.81 14.25
N ALA A 324 12.62 -9.63 13.21
CA ALA A 324 13.64 -10.65 13.02
C ALA A 324 14.83 -10.11 12.21
N THR A 325 16.00 -10.68 12.48
CA THR A 325 17.15 -10.62 11.58
C THR A 325 16.84 -11.41 10.30
N PRO A 326 17.37 -11.03 9.13
CA PRO A 326 17.30 -11.85 7.93
C PRO A 326 17.78 -13.27 8.20
N ALA A 327 17.08 -14.24 7.61
CA ALA A 327 17.39 -15.66 7.76
C ALA A 327 17.66 -16.29 6.39
N PRO A 328 18.47 -17.36 6.32
CA PRO A 328 18.64 -18.10 5.08
C PRO A 328 17.30 -18.72 4.67
N TRP A 329 17.00 -18.66 3.38
CA TRP A 329 15.81 -19.23 2.80
C TRP A 329 16.11 -20.58 2.18
N THR A 330 15.30 -21.57 2.50
CA THR A 330 15.41 -22.90 1.89
C THR A 330 15.14 -22.87 0.39
N SER A 331 14.16 -22.06 -0.01
CA SER A 331 13.76 -21.92 -1.41
C SER A 331 14.83 -21.30 -2.32
N PHE A 332 15.84 -20.62 -1.75
CA PHE A 332 16.92 -19.96 -2.49
C PHE A 332 18.33 -20.48 -2.17
N ASP A 333 18.45 -21.45 -1.26
CA ASP A 333 19.73 -21.89 -0.71
C ASP A 333 20.59 -20.71 -0.16
N GLY A 334 19.91 -19.77 0.53
CA GLY A 334 20.54 -18.58 1.09
C GLY A 334 19.62 -17.34 1.09
N SER A 335 20.12 -16.22 0.63
CA SER A 335 19.32 -14.99 0.49
C SER A 335 18.40 -15.07 -0.74
N PRO A 336 17.22 -14.42 -0.70
CA PRO A 336 16.35 -14.34 -1.87
C PRO A 336 16.97 -13.59 -3.06
N ASN A 337 17.96 -12.73 -2.84
CA ASN A 337 18.76 -12.06 -3.86
C ASN A 337 17.92 -11.50 -5.03
N SER A 338 16.75 -10.95 -4.72
CA SER A 338 15.77 -10.56 -5.73
C SER A 338 15.34 -9.10 -5.57
N LEU A 339 15.01 -8.46 -6.69
CA LEU A 339 14.19 -7.26 -6.74
C LEU A 339 12.91 -7.58 -7.52
N LEU A 340 11.77 -7.13 -6.99
CA LEU A 340 10.48 -7.24 -7.66
C LEU A 340 10.02 -5.86 -8.12
N LEU A 341 9.49 -5.74 -9.33
CA LEU A 341 9.03 -4.48 -9.89
C LEU A 341 7.63 -4.65 -10.49
N SER A 342 6.72 -3.73 -10.18
CA SER A 342 5.40 -3.64 -10.81
C SER A 342 4.84 -2.23 -10.76
N ARG A 343 3.92 -1.96 -11.70
CA ARG A 343 3.05 -0.77 -11.65
C ARG A 343 1.71 -1.04 -10.96
N ASP A 344 1.40 -2.30 -10.72
CA ASP A 344 0.20 -2.75 -10.03
C ASP A 344 0.58 -3.13 -8.58
N PRO A 345 0.16 -2.35 -7.57
CA PRO A 345 0.54 -2.58 -6.19
C PRO A 345 -0.08 -3.84 -5.59
N VAL A 346 -1.22 -4.29 -6.09
CA VAL A 346 -1.86 -5.55 -5.64
C VAL A 346 -1.10 -6.74 -6.21
N ALA A 347 -0.82 -6.72 -7.52
CA ALA A 347 -0.12 -7.80 -8.19
C ALA A 347 1.26 -8.10 -7.59
N ILE A 348 2.03 -7.06 -7.27
CA ILE A 348 3.36 -7.26 -6.67
C ILE A 348 3.27 -7.82 -5.26
N ASP A 349 2.33 -7.31 -4.43
CA ASP A 349 2.14 -7.83 -3.08
C ASP A 349 1.64 -9.29 -3.11
N CYS A 350 0.83 -9.70 -4.12
CA CYS A 350 0.45 -11.10 -4.32
C CYS A 350 1.69 -11.98 -4.54
N VAL A 351 2.57 -11.61 -5.47
CA VAL A 351 3.79 -12.38 -5.75
C VAL A 351 4.72 -12.42 -4.53
N MET A 352 4.85 -11.31 -3.81
CA MET A 352 5.64 -11.28 -2.57
C MET A 352 5.02 -12.16 -1.47
N CYS A 353 3.69 -12.18 -1.34
CA CYS A 353 2.99 -13.10 -0.44
C CYS A 353 3.23 -14.57 -0.82
N ASP A 354 3.17 -14.89 -2.12
CA ASP A 354 3.39 -16.26 -2.61
C ASP A 354 4.83 -16.73 -2.33
N LEU A 355 5.83 -15.83 -2.45
CA LEU A 355 7.21 -16.13 -2.03
C LEU A 355 7.31 -16.43 -0.54
N LEU A 356 6.70 -15.56 0.32
CA LEU A 356 6.67 -15.76 1.77
C LEU A 356 5.90 -17.03 2.16
N ARG A 357 4.82 -17.35 1.44
CA ARG A 357 4.01 -18.56 1.64
C ARG A 357 4.80 -19.82 1.33
N ALA A 358 5.53 -19.81 0.24
CA ALA A 358 6.36 -20.94 -0.17
C ALA A 358 7.47 -21.24 0.84
N GLU A 359 8.06 -20.21 1.44
CA GLU A 359 9.16 -20.37 2.40
C GLU A 359 8.67 -20.70 3.82
N TRP A 360 7.66 -19.97 4.32
CA TRP A 360 7.28 -20.03 5.74
C TRP A 360 5.81 -20.40 5.99
N GLY A 361 5.04 -20.72 4.94
CA GLY A 361 3.65 -21.11 5.07
C GLY A 361 2.76 -19.98 5.61
N LEU A 362 2.26 -19.10 4.76
CA LEU A 362 1.27 -18.10 5.14
C LEU A 362 -0.14 -18.68 5.10
N ASP A 363 -0.98 -18.28 6.05
CA ASP A 363 -2.42 -18.53 6.01
C ASP A 363 -3.10 -17.75 4.89
N ASP A 364 -4.25 -18.21 4.43
CA ASP A 364 -5.01 -17.55 3.36
C ASP A 364 -5.43 -16.12 3.74
N ALA A 365 -5.63 -15.84 5.02
CA ALA A 365 -5.89 -14.49 5.53
C ALA A 365 -4.79 -13.46 5.19
N ALA A 366 -3.60 -13.91 4.80
CA ALA A 366 -2.55 -13.01 4.31
C ALA A 366 -2.93 -12.29 3.00
N TYR A 367 -3.91 -12.81 2.29
CA TYR A 367 -4.37 -12.29 0.99
C TYR A 367 -5.67 -11.49 1.08
N ASP A 368 -6.38 -11.49 2.20
CA ASP A 368 -7.71 -10.88 2.31
C ASP A 368 -7.71 -9.39 1.96
N TYR A 369 -6.69 -8.64 2.42
CA TYR A 369 -6.56 -7.23 2.06
C TYR A 369 -6.30 -7.01 0.56
N LEU A 370 -5.66 -7.95 -0.12
CA LEU A 370 -5.38 -7.88 -1.56
C LEU A 370 -6.65 -8.17 -2.37
N MET A 371 -7.46 -9.15 -1.95
CA MET A 371 -8.78 -9.40 -2.54
C MET A 371 -9.69 -8.18 -2.38
N LEU A 372 -9.71 -7.58 -1.20
CA LEU A 372 -10.46 -6.35 -0.94
C LEU A 372 -9.94 -5.17 -1.77
N ALA A 373 -8.61 -5.05 -1.94
CA ALA A 373 -7.97 -4.02 -2.76
C ALA A 373 -8.37 -4.14 -4.24
N GLU A 374 -8.43 -5.35 -4.78
CA GLU A 374 -8.96 -5.59 -6.14
C GLU A 374 -10.42 -5.16 -6.26
N GLN A 375 -11.28 -5.53 -5.29
CA GLN A 375 -12.68 -5.10 -5.28
C GLN A 375 -12.83 -3.58 -5.27
N ARG A 376 -11.87 -2.86 -4.68
CA ARG A 376 -11.80 -1.39 -4.67
C ARG A 376 -11.12 -0.80 -5.89
N GLY A 377 -10.70 -1.61 -6.86
CA GLY A 377 -10.07 -1.18 -8.11
C GLY A 377 -8.63 -0.68 -7.95
N LEU A 378 -7.91 -1.14 -6.92
CA LEU A 378 -6.53 -0.72 -6.65
C LEU A 378 -5.49 -1.54 -7.41
N GLY A 379 -5.87 -2.65 -8.03
CA GLY A 379 -4.99 -3.52 -8.80
C GLY A 379 -5.61 -4.89 -9.04
N THR A 380 -4.79 -5.87 -9.42
CA THR A 380 -5.22 -7.20 -9.81
C THR A 380 -4.73 -8.25 -8.81
N PHE A 381 -5.67 -8.95 -8.21
CA PHE A 381 -5.42 -10.05 -7.30
C PHE A 381 -5.27 -11.38 -8.05
N GLU A 382 -4.24 -12.11 -7.74
CA GLU A 382 -4.07 -13.52 -8.07
C GLU A 382 -3.06 -14.17 -7.12
N THR A 383 -3.33 -15.37 -6.66
CA THR A 383 -2.34 -16.25 -6.05
C THR A 383 -1.81 -17.22 -7.09
N GLY A 384 -0.52 -17.54 -7.04
CA GLY A 384 0.11 -18.41 -8.01
C GLY A 384 1.35 -19.11 -7.49
N ASP A 385 2.13 -19.62 -8.43
CA ASP A 385 3.40 -20.26 -8.13
C ASP A 385 4.56 -19.47 -8.75
N PRO A 386 5.35 -18.75 -7.93
CA PRO A 386 6.47 -17.96 -8.42
C PRO A 386 7.68 -18.81 -8.88
N TRP A 387 7.60 -20.15 -8.74
CA TRP A 387 8.70 -21.06 -9.05
C TRP A 387 8.56 -21.82 -10.37
N GLY A 388 7.33 -22.03 -10.85
CA GLY A 388 7.16 -22.84 -12.06
C GLY A 388 5.75 -22.89 -12.63
N GLY A 389 4.72 -22.84 -11.76
CA GLY A 389 3.32 -22.84 -12.18
C GLY A 389 2.88 -21.50 -12.78
N GLY A 390 3.50 -20.40 -12.36
CA GLY A 390 3.20 -19.06 -12.85
C GLY A 390 1.84 -18.52 -12.42
N TYR A 391 1.34 -17.58 -13.22
CA TYR A 391 0.10 -16.82 -12.99
C TYR A 391 -0.74 -16.78 -14.28
N ASN A 392 -2.06 -16.71 -14.15
CA ASN A 392 -2.98 -16.66 -15.30
C ASN A 392 -3.42 -15.22 -15.64
N ARG A 393 -3.56 -14.39 -14.62
CA ARG A 393 -4.02 -13.00 -14.72
C ARG A 393 -2.89 -11.98 -14.68
N LEU A 394 -1.72 -12.38 -14.17
CA LEU A 394 -0.51 -11.57 -14.10
C LEU A 394 0.47 -12.00 -15.19
N ASP A 395 1.14 -11.05 -15.83
CA ASP A 395 2.32 -11.27 -16.66
C ASP A 395 3.56 -11.33 -15.75
N TYR A 396 3.76 -12.49 -15.11
CA TYR A 396 4.91 -12.69 -14.22
C TYR A 396 6.16 -13.04 -15.04
N ARG A 397 7.22 -12.28 -14.80
CA ARG A 397 8.52 -12.45 -15.47
C ARG A 397 9.62 -12.70 -14.45
N TYR A 398 10.26 -13.84 -14.57
CA TYR A 398 11.49 -14.15 -13.86
C TYR A 398 12.69 -13.86 -14.76
N VAL A 399 13.66 -13.11 -14.24
CA VAL A 399 14.89 -12.75 -14.94
C VAL A 399 16.07 -13.14 -14.05
N GLU A 400 16.96 -13.95 -14.57
CA GLU A 400 18.23 -14.35 -13.94
C GLU A 400 19.36 -13.49 -14.49
N LEU A 401 20.30 -13.03 -13.61
CA LEU A 401 21.52 -12.27 -13.96
C LEU A 401 22.80 -13.03 -13.59
#